data_e07b9761df0de7fefa6977aaaf746925
#
_entry.id   e07b9761df0de7fefa6977aaaf746925
#
_cell.length_a   1.000
_cell.length_b   1.000
_cell.length_c   1.000
_cell.angle_alpha   90.00
_cell.angle_beta   90.00
_cell.angle_gamma   90.00
#
_symmetry.space_group_name_H-M   'P 1'
#
loop_
_entity.id
_entity.type
_entity.pdbx_description
1 polymer ?
#
loop_
_entity_poly.entity_id
_entity_poly.type
_entity_poly.pdbx_seq_one_letter_code
_entity_poly.pdbx_strand_id
1 'polypeptide(L)'
;MKKTVKLPENFFLGAAASAWQTEGWSEKKESQDSYIDLWYKENKNVWHNGYGPAVATDYYHRYKEDIAYMKEIGMNCYRTSLNWSRFLTDYENIVVDEEYANYYDKMLDELIAQGIEPMVCLEHYEIPAELFKKYDGFASKRVVELFVKYAQEAFKRYSHKVKYWFAFNEPVVVQTRIHLDALRYPFYQDSKAWMQWNYNKALATNMIMKVYKEGGYRIAGGKFGTIINVETAYPRGNSPRDLEAADKYDLFYNRIFLDPAILGHYEEGFFDLLKKHDILMEYTQEELEIIQNNTLDWVGINLYHPNRVKGRTTIVHPEAPFHPDFYYEEFNMPGKKMNPHRGWEIYPQIMYDMAMRMKNDYHNFEWFVAESGMGVENEKQYKNESGMIQDDYSIEFISMHLDWLLRGVTEGSNCKGYMLWAFTDNVSPMNAFKNRYGLVEIDLEDNRNRRLKKSAYFYKEIIEKRSFEIETDEEVYK
;
A
#
# COMPACT_ATOMS: atom_id res chain seq x y z
N MET A 1 -18.27 -18.60 -22.72
CA MET A 1 -18.93 -17.46 -23.45
C MET A 1 -18.15 -16.20 -23.17
N LYS A 2 -18.03 -15.28 -24.14
CA LYS A 2 -17.42 -13.98 -23.88
C LYS A 2 -18.45 -13.02 -23.26
N LYS A 3 -18.07 -12.34 -22.21
CA LYS A 3 -18.85 -11.30 -21.50
C LYS A 3 -18.14 -9.97 -21.65
N THR A 4 -18.84 -8.91 -22.01
CA THR A 4 -18.32 -7.54 -21.97
C THR A 4 -18.58 -6.93 -20.60
N VAL A 5 -17.51 -6.51 -19.93
CA VAL A 5 -17.53 -5.82 -18.64
C VAL A 5 -17.33 -4.32 -18.89
N LYS A 6 -18.20 -3.47 -18.32
CA LYS A 6 -18.16 -2.00 -18.49
C LYS A 6 -17.70 -1.32 -17.20
N LEU A 7 -16.91 -0.28 -17.35
CA LEU A 7 -16.42 0.55 -16.25
C LEU A 7 -17.25 1.83 -16.11
N PRO A 8 -17.44 2.36 -14.88
CA PRO A 8 -18.06 3.69 -14.68
C PRO A 8 -17.24 4.80 -15.36
N GLU A 9 -17.87 5.87 -15.83
CA GLU A 9 -17.19 6.96 -16.57
C GLU A 9 -16.05 7.61 -15.74
N ASN A 10 -16.32 7.95 -14.48
CA ASN A 10 -15.39 8.65 -13.60
C ASN A 10 -14.55 7.71 -12.72
N PHE A 11 -14.29 6.49 -13.21
CA PHE A 11 -13.50 5.51 -12.48
C PHE A 11 -12.00 5.76 -12.68
N PHE A 12 -11.25 5.89 -11.60
CA PHE A 12 -9.81 6.02 -11.67
C PHE A 12 -9.17 4.73 -12.19
N LEU A 13 -8.32 4.87 -13.19
CA LEU A 13 -7.52 3.78 -13.75
C LEU A 13 -6.08 4.27 -13.87
N GLY A 14 -5.23 3.72 -13.05
CA GLY A 14 -3.83 4.12 -12.96
C GLY A 14 -2.95 3.02 -12.40
N ALA A 15 -1.80 3.41 -11.95
CA ALA A 15 -0.88 2.51 -11.27
C ALA A 15 -0.22 3.22 -10.07
N ALA A 16 0.34 2.41 -9.19
CA ALA A 16 1.01 2.85 -7.99
C ALA A 16 2.52 2.61 -8.06
N ALA A 17 3.25 3.40 -7.28
CA ALA A 17 4.66 3.24 -6.96
C ALA A 17 4.96 3.88 -5.59
N SER A 18 6.22 3.84 -5.17
CA SER A 18 6.71 4.64 -4.05
C SER A 18 8.08 5.25 -4.36
N ALA A 19 8.41 6.33 -3.68
CA ALA A 19 9.64 7.06 -3.91
C ALA A 19 10.89 6.19 -3.67
N TRP A 20 11.00 5.51 -2.54
CA TRP A 20 12.18 4.69 -2.23
C TRP A 20 12.37 3.49 -3.18
N GLN A 21 11.27 2.98 -3.77
CA GLN A 21 11.31 1.83 -4.68
C GLN A 21 11.70 2.22 -6.11
N THR A 22 11.63 3.52 -6.44
CA THR A 22 11.79 3.99 -7.81
C THR A 22 12.86 5.05 -7.99
N GLU A 23 13.01 6.02 -7.10
CA GLU A 23 13.84 7.21 -7.32
C GLU A 23 15.36 6.94 -7.37
N GLY A 24 15.87 6.07 -6.50
CA GLY A 24 17.31 5.93 -6.26
C GLY A 24 17.85 6.95 -5.25
N TRP A 25 19.20 7.02 -5.10
CA TRP A 25 19.88 7.90 -4.14
C TRP A 25 20.55 9.11 -4.77
N SER A 26 20.26 9.43 -6.03
CA SER A 26 20.83 10.61 -6.69
C SER A 26 20.53 11.87 -5.89
N GLU A 27 21.55 12.70 -5.68
CA GLU A 27 21.50 13.96 -4.91
C GLU A 27 21.01 13.81 -3.45
N LYS A 28 20.88 12.57 -2.94
CA LYS A 28 20.50 12.31 -1.54
C LYS A 28 21.69 12.59 -0.62
N LYS A 29 21.48 13.37 0.44
CA LYS A 29 22.46 13.62 1.48
C LYS A 29 22.59 12.42 2.41
N GLU A 30 23.76 12.22 3.02
CA GLU A 30 24.01 11.10 3.94
C GLU A 30 23.07 11.10 5.14
N SER A 31 22.70 12.29 5.66
CA SER A 31 21.74 12.45 6.75
C SER A 31 20.30 12.07 6.39
N GLN A 32 19.99 11.90 5.10
CA GLN A 32 18.66 11.62 4.59
C GLN A 32 18.38 10.11 4.39
N ASP A 33 19.13 9.25 5.05
CA ASP A 33 18.80 7.83 5.02
C ASP A 33 17.44 7.55 5.66
N SER A 34 16.69 6.68 5.02
CA SER A 34 15.50 6.08 5.59
C SER A 34 15.84 4.80 6.37
N TYR A 35 14.87 4.28 7.11
CA TYR A 35 14.93 2.96 7.71
C TYR A 35 15.29 1.85 6.68
N ILE A 36 14.72 1.92 5.47
CA ILE A 36 15.01 0.98 4.37
C ILE A 36 16.46 1.08 3.91
N ASP A 37 16.99 2.31 3.81
CA ASP A 37 18.37 2.54 3.42
C ASP A 37 19.35 1.97 4.45
N LEU A 38 19.05 2.14 5.74
CA LEU A 38 19.83 1.49 6.82
C LEU A 38 19.88 -0.02 6.65
N TRP A 39 18.72 -0.63 6.47
CA TRP A 39 18.63 -2.07 6.32
C TRP A 39 19.39 -2.58 5.10
N TYR A 40 19.28 -1.88 3.97
CA TYR A 40 20.05 -2.23 2.78
C TYR A 40 21.58 -2.07 2.98
N LYS A 41 22.01 -1.01 3.67
CA LYS A 41 23.44 -0.76 3.97
C LYS A 41 24.00 -1.78 4.94
N GLU A 42 23.21 -2.22 5.91
CA GLU A 42 23.61 -3.21 6.92
C GLU A 42 23.98 -4.54 6.28
N ASN A 43 23.16 -5.05 5.37
CA ASN A 43 23.44 -6.30 4.69
C ASN A 43 22.79 -6.39 3.29
N LYS A 44 23.53 -6.00 2.28
CA LYS A 44 23.09 -6.10 0.88
C LYS A 44 22.84 -7.55 0.41
N ASN A 45 23.47 -8.54 1.06
CA ASN A 45 23.38 -9.94 0.64
C ASN A 45 21.99 -10.56 0.91
N VAL A 46 21.18 -9.97 1.80
CA VAL A 46 19.80 -10.43 2.00
C VAL A 46 18.85 -9.91 0.93
N TRP A 47 19.33 -9.02 0.06
CA TRP A 47 18.55 -8.49 -1.07
C TRP A 47 18.91 -9.25 -2.34
N HIS A 48 17.90 -9.72 -3.06
CA HIS A 48 18.09 -10.56 -4.24
C HIS A 48 19.06 -9.94 -5.26
N ASN A 49 20.15 -10.63 -5.55
CA ASN A 49 21.24 -10.17 -6.42
C ASN A 49 21.88 -8.83 -6.00
N GLY A 50 21.73 -8.41 -4.73
CA GLY A 50 22.25 -7.16 -4.21
C GLY A 50 21.59 -5.90 -4.77
N TYR A 51 20.50 -6.01 -5.53
CA TYR A 51 19.72 -4.86 -5.98
C TYR A 51 18.94 -4.27 -4.82
N GLY A 52 18.83 -2.93 -4.79
CA GLY A 52 18.14 -2.23 -3.72
C GLY A 52 17.84 -0.78 -4.06
N PRO A 53 17.56 0.06 -3.04
CA PRO A 53 17.10 1.43 -3.23
C PRO A 53 18.14 2.39 -3.83
N ALA A 54 19.43 2.00 -3.88
CA ALA A 54 20.51 2.92 -4.28
C ALA A 54 20.35 3.48 -5.71
N VAL A 55 19.90 2.64 -6.64
CA VAL A 55 19.58 3.05 -8.02
C VAL A 55 18.08 2.90 -8.28
N ALA A 56 17.48 1.86 -7.71
CA ALA A 56 16.09 1.48 -7.94
C ALA A 56 15.76 1.43 -9.44
N THR A 57 14.80 2.22 -9.90
CA THR A 57 14.48 2.37 -11.34
C THR A 57 15.05 3.63 -11.95
N ASP A 58 15.80 4.43 -11.18
CA ASP A 58 16.33 5.73 -11.59
C ASP A 58 15.24 6.75 -11.97
N TYR A 59 14.08 6.68 -11.30
CA TYR A 59 12.95 7.58 -11.57
C TYR A 59 13.30 9.06 -11.35
N TYR A 60 14.20 9.36 -10.40
CA TYR A 60 14.65 10.73 -10.13
C TYR A 60 15.12 11.47 -11.39
N HIS A 61 15.85 10.78 -12.28
CA HIS A 61 16.31 11.36 -13.54
C HIS A 61 15.34 11.11 -14.70
N ARG A 62 14.54 10.06 -14.64
CA ARG A 62 13.77 9.55 -15.78
C ARG A 62 12.25 9.71 -15.64
N TYR A 63 11.78 10.49 -14.66
CA TYR A 63 10.34 10.68 -14.43
C TYR A 63 9.57 11.18 -15.65
N LYS A 64 10.18 12.03 -16.49
CA LYS A 64 9.54 12.52 -17.74
C LYS A 64 9.29 11.39 -18.74
N GLU A 65 10.24 10.48 -18.88
CA GLU A 65 10.11 9.30 -19.73
C GLU A 65 8.98 8.39 -19.20
N ASP A 66 8.97 8.13 -17.90
CA ASP A 66 7.95 7.32 -17.27
C ASP A 66 6.55 7.95 -17.38
N ILE A 67 6.43 9.26 -17.18
CA ILE A 67 5.17 9.99 -17.33
C ILE A 67 4.69 9.97 -18.78
N ALA A 68 5.60 10.02 -19.76
CA ALA A 68 5.24 9.88 -21.18
C ALA A 68 4.63 8.49 -21.47
N TYR A 69 5.18 7.41 -20.88
CA TYR A 69 4.57 6.09 -20.98
C TYR A 69 3.20 6.01 -20.27
N MET A 70 3.04 6.65 -19.11
CA MET A 70 1.72 6.72 -18.43
C MET A 70 0.69 7.39 -19.34
N LYS A 71 1.08 8.48 -20.02
CA LYS A 71 0.25 9.18 -21.01
C LYS A 71 -0.08 8.30 -22.21
N GLU A 72 0.90 7.56 -22.73
CA GLU A 72 0.73 6.63 -23.85
C GLU A 72 -0.30 5.54 -23.50
N ILE A 73 -0.25 5.01 -22.28
CA ILE A 73 -1.23 4.04 -21.76
C ILE A 73 -2.60 4.68 -21.53
N GLY A 74 -2.67 6.01 -21.37
CA GLY A 74 -3.91 6.76 -21.13
C GLY A 74 -4.33 6.79 -19.67
N MET A 75 -3.42 6.54 -18.72
CA MET A 75 -3.72 6.58 -17.30
C MET A 75 -4.25 7.95 -16.88
N ASN A 76 -5.27 7.99 -16.02
CA ASN A 76 -5.86 9.22 -15.53
C ASN A 76 -5.40 9.60 -14.12
N CYS A 77 -4.65 8.74 -13.45
CA CYS A 77 -4.05 9.00 -12.14
C CYS A 77 -2.77 8.19 -11.94
N TYR A 78 -1.91 8.70 -11.08
CA TYR A 78 -0.68 8.02 -10.64
C TYR A 78 -0.47 8.24 -9.16
N ARG A 79 -0.30 7.16 -8.39
CA ARG A 79 -0.01 7.23 -6.96
C ARG A 79 1.48 6.99 -6.71
N THR A 80 2.08 7.89 -5.95
CA THR A 80 3.45 7.76 -5.45
C THR A 80 3.57 8.32 -4.04
N SER A 81 4.75 8.24 -3.41
CA SER A 81 5.00 8.87 -2.12
C SER A 81 5.88 10.12 -2.24
N LEU A 82 5.73 11.02 -1.27
CA LEU A 82 6.74 12.04 -0.98
C LEU A 82 7.72 11.42 0.01
N ASN A 83 8.98 11.26 -0.39
CA ASN A 83 9.98 10.61 0.44
C ASN A 83 10.30 11.46 1.68
N TRP A 84 9.73 11.09 2.85
CA TRP A 84 9.90 11.84 4.09
C TRP A 84 11.36 12.03 4.45
N SER A 85 12.19 11.00 4.32
CA SER A 85 13.60 11.09 4.66
C SER A 85 14.40 12.03 3.74
N ARG A 86 13.97 12.20 2.49
CA ARG A 86 14.64 13.10 1.52
C ARG A 86 14.08 14.52 1.53
N PHE A 87 12.80 14.66 1.88
CA PHE A 87 12.14 15.97 1.86
C PHE A 87 12.69 16.92 2.92
N LEU A 88 13.26 16.40 4.01
CA LEU A 88 13.82 17.20 5.10
C LEU A 88 15.33 16.95 5.25
N THR A 89 16.05 18.00 5.66
CA THR A 89 17.45 17.92 6.09
C THR A 89 17.62 18.00 7.61
N ASP A 90 16.62 18.50 8.33
CA ASP A 90 16.50 18.50 9.77
C ASP A 90 15.06 18.14 10.16
N TYR A 91 14.88 16.99 10.74
CA TYR A 91 13.57 16.43 11.06
C TYR A 91 12.95 17.05 12.32
N GLU A 92 13.77 17.52 13.26
CA GLU A 92 13.28 18.14 14.49
C GLU A 92 12.78 19.58 14.25
N ASN A 93 13.45 20.31 13.37
CA ASN A 93 13.12 21.70 13.04
C ASN A 93 12.33 21.84 11.73
N ILE A 94 12.06 20.71 11.03
CA ILE A 94 11.30 20.67 9.75
C ILE A 94 11.97 21.57 8.70
N VAL A 95 13.27 21.38 8.49
CA VAL A 95 14.02 22.12 7.48
C VAL A 95 13.95 21.36 6.15
N VAL A 96 13.31 21.94 5.16
CA VAL A 96 13.10 21.34 3.85
C VAL A 96 14.38 21.28 3.04
N ASP A 97 14.60 20.19 2.34
CA ASP A 97 15.56 20.09 1.24
C ASP A 97 14.97 20.74 -0.02
N GLU A 98 15.38 21.97 -0.30
CA GLU A 98 14.83 22.72 -1.43
C GLU A 98 15.16 22.09 -2.80
N GLU A 99 16.27 21.37 -2.92
CA GLU A 99 16.63 20.66 -4.14
C GLU A 99 15.66 19.52 -4.42
N TYR A 100 15.43 18.66 -3.43
CA TYR A 100 14.47 17.57 -3.54
C TYR A 100 13.02 18.11 -3.69
N ALA A 101 12.67 19.14 -2.94
CA ALA A 101 11.35 19.76 -3.05
C ALA A 101 11.08 20.33 -4.46
N ASN A 102 12.07 20.96 -5.07
CA ASN A 102 11.98 21.47 -6.45
C ASN A 102 11.90 20.34 -7.50
N TYR A 103 12.61 19.22 -7.29
CA TYR A 103 12.45 18.03 -8.13
C TYR A 103 11.02 17.51 -8.06
N TYR A 104 10.51 17.36 -6.85
CA TYR A 104 9.15 16.82 -6.63
C TYR A 104 8.07 17.74 -7.22
N ASP A 105 8.25 19.05 -7.09
CA ASP A 105 7.38 20.07 -7.70
C ASP A 105 7.31 19.93 -9.23
N LYS A 106 8.46 19.79 -9.90
CA LYS A 106 8.55 19.60 -11.36
C LYS A 106 7.92 18.27 -11.80
N MET A 107 8.06 17.22 -11.01
CA MET A 107 7.46 15.92 -11.30
C MET A 107 5.92 15.99 -11.21
N LEU A 108 5.40 16.70 -10.20
CA LEU A 108 3.96 16.94 -10.07
C LEU A 108 3.42 17.78 -11.24
N ASP A 109 4.13 18.82 -11.63
CA ASP A 109 3.75 19.68 -12.78
C ASP A 109 3.72 18.88 -14.08
N GLU A 110 4.68 17.98 -14.30
CA GLU A 110 4.70 17.12 -15.49
C GLU A 110 3.49 16.17 -15.52
N LEU A 111 3.15 15.50 -14.39
CA LEU A 111 1.95 14.65 -14.29
C LEU A 111 0.70 15.44 -14.67
N ILE A 112 0.51 16.61 -14.07
CA ILE A 112 -0.65 17.48 -14.31
C ILE A 112 -0.71 17.96 -15.76
N ALA A 113 0.43 18.35 -16.32
CA ALA A 113 0.52 18.78 -17.73
C ALA A 113 0.15 17.67 -18.71
N GLN A 114 0.39 16.40 -18.35
CA GLN A 114 -0.02 15.24 -19.15
C GLN A 114 -1.46 14.79 -18.87
N GLY A 115 -2.18 15.47 -17.97
CA GLY A 115 -3.57 15.15 -17.60
C GLY A 115 -3.68 13.95 -16.67
N ILE A 116 -2.62 13.64 -15.94
CA ILE A 116 -2.55 12.55 -14.95
C ILE A 116 -2.68 13.16 -13.56
N GLU A 117 -3.72 12.79 -12.82
CA GLU A 117 -3.96 13.28 -11.47
C GLU A 117 -2.96 12.67 -10.48
N PRO A 118 -2.11 13.47 -9.80
CA PRO A 118 -1.21 12.96 -8.80
C PRO A 118 -1.94 12.58 -7.52
N MET A 119 -1.63 11.42 -6.97
CA MET A 119 -2.09 10.93 -5.68
C MET A 119 -0.86 10.72 -4.79
N VAL A 120 -0.73 11.52 -3.74
CA VAL A 120 0.50 11.59 -2.94
C VAL A 120 0.33 10.96 -1.57
N CYS A 121 1.14 9.94 -1.29
CA CYS A 121 1.27 9.35 0.04
C CYS A 121 2.42 10.03 0.80
N LEU A 122 2.19 10.41 2.04
CA LEU A 122 3.20 11.10 2.87
C LEU A 122 4.27 10.14 3.41
N GLU A 123 3.96 8.86 3.59
CA GLU A 123 4.91 7.85 4.05
C GLU A 123 4.58 6.48 3.41
N HIS A 124 5.59 5.90 2.74
CA HIS A 124 5.55 4.54 2.19
C HIS A 124 6.81 3.79 2.60
N TYR A 125 7.02 3.65 3.93
CA TYR A 125 8.18 3.04 4.60
C TYR A 125 9.45 3.92 4.64
N GLU A 126 9.35 5.22 4.28
CA GLU A 126 10.49 6.13 4.26
C GLU A 126 10.71 6.86 5.60
N ILE A 127 10.49 6.18 6.73
CA ILE A 127 10.77 6.75 8.05
C ILE A 127 12.24 7.16 8.13
N PRO A 128 12.57 8.43 8.48
CA PRO A 128 13.95 8.87 8.60
C PRO A 128 14.75 8.00 9.59
N ALA A 129 15.93 7.56 9.17
CA ALA A 129 16.81 6.71 9.96
C ALA A 129 17.18 7.32 11.31
N GLU A 130 17.34 8.65 11.36
CA GLU A 130 17.59 9.39 12.58
C GLU A 130 16.45 9.23 13.59
N LEU A 131 15.20 9.43 13.15
CA LEU A 131 14.01 9.30 14.01
C LEU A 131 13.80 7.83 14.42
N PHE A 132 14.09 6.90 13.52
CA PHE A 132 14.04 5.48 13.82
C PHE A 132 15.04 5.10 14.93
N LYS A 133 16.30 5.52 14.81
CA LYS A 133 17.35 5.23 15.80
C LYS A 133 17.13 5.93 17.14
N LYS A 134 16.66 7.18 17.12
CA LYS A 134 16.51 8.03 18.31
C LYS A 134 15.27 7.70 19.13
N TYR A 135 14.18 7.33 18.46
CA TYR A 135 12.84 7.25 19.05
C TYR A 135 12.14 5.91 18.82
N ASP A 136 12.81 4.94 18.20
CA ASP A 136 12.15 3.71 17.73
C ASP A 136 10.93 4.01 16.84
N GLY A 137 11.12 4.93 15.86
CA GLY A 137 10.07 5.31 14.93
C GLY A 137 8.76 5.72 15.61
N PHE A 138 7.64 5.18 15.14
CA PHE A 138 6.32 5.50 15.70
C PHE A 138 6.01 4.87 17.07
N ALA A 139 6.94 4.20 17.75
CA ALA A 139 6.76 3.89 19.17
C ALA A 139 6.64 5.19 20.00
N SER A 140 7.28 6.27 19.55
CA SER A 140 7.29 7.55 20.26
C SER A 140 6.21 8.53 19.74
N LYS A 141 5.50 9.17 20.67
CA LYS A 141 4.60 10.31 20.38
C LYS A 141 5.33 11.49 19.74
N ARG A 142 6.64 11.66 20.03
CA ARG A 142 7.44 12.69 19.38
C ARG A 142 7.49 12.52 17.87
N VAL A 143 7.59 11.30 17.37
CA VAL A 143 7.57 11.01 15.93
C VAL A 143 6.21 11.30 15.31
N VAL A 144 5.12 11.06 16.05
CA VAL A 144 3.76 11.48 15.62
C VAL A 144 3.71 13.00 15.40
N GLU A 145 4.19 13.80 16.37
CA GLU A 145 4.22 15.26 16.25
C GLU A 145 5.05 15.73 15.05
N LEU A 146 6.23 15.14 14.86
CA LEU A 146 7.14 15.48 13.75
C LEU A 146 6.54 15.12 12.41
N PHE A 147 5.87 13.98 12.32
CA PHE A 147 5.19 13.55 11.10
C PHE A 147 4.02 14.46 10.74
N VAL A 148 3.24 14.92 11.73
CA VAL A 148 2.17 15.89 11.50
C VAL A 148 2.72 17.23 11.00
N LYS A 149 3.86 17.70 11.56
CA LYS A 149 4.51 18.94 11.09
C LYS A 149 5.08 18.79 9.67
N TYR A 150 5.69 17.63 9.36
CA TYR A 150 6.12 17.31 8.01
C TYR A 150 4.95 17.34 7.02
N ALA A 151 3.84 16.68 7.37
CA ALA A 151 2.64 16.69 6.54
C ALA A 151 2.12 18.11 6.29
N GLN A 152 2.10 18.95 7.33
CA GLN A 152 1.71 20.35 7.19
C GLN A 152 2.63 21.12 6.23
N GLU A 153 3.94 20.87 6.27
CA GLU A 153 4.88 21.51 5.36
C GLU A 153 4.69 21.03 3.91
N ALA A 154 4.43 19.74 3.71
CA ALA A 154 4.07 19.19 2.40
C ALA A 154 2.79 19.83 1.84
N PHE A 155 1.78 20.02 2.67
CA PHE A 155 0.52 20.69 2.28
C PHE A 155 0.74 22.15 1.89
N LYS A 156 1.51 22.91 2.65
CA LYS A 156 1.84 24.32 2.30
C LYS A 156 2.44 24.42 0.91
N ARG A 157 3.29 23.46 0.53
CA ARG A 157 4.00 23.51 -0.75
C ARG A 157 3.16 23.03 -1.92
N TYR A 158 2.39 21.96 -1.75
CA TYR A 158 1.82 21.23 -2.90
C TYR A 158 0.31 21.14 -2.92
N SER A 159 -0.43 21.49 -1.82
CA SER A 159 -1.87 21.33 -1.80
C SER A 159 -2.63 22.24 -2.79
N HIS A 160 -1.98 23.29 -3.30
CA HIS A 160 -2.57 24.11 -4.36
C HIS A 160 -2.69 23.37 -5.71
N LYS A 161 -1.99 22.25 -5.91
CA LYS A 161 -1.99 21.43 -7.12
C LYS A 161 -2.32 19.96 -6.88
N VAL A 162 -2.10 19.42 -5.69
CA VAL A 162 -2.41 18.02 -5.35
C VAL A 162 -3.76 17.93 -4.65
N LYS A 163 -4.69 17.17 -5.23
CA LYS A 163 -6.05 16.96 -4.69
C LYS A 163 -6.11 15.81 -3.71
N TYR A 164 -5.34 14.74 -3.95
CA TYR A 164 -5.47 13.46 -3.25
C TYR A 164 -4.24 13.16 -2.42
N TRP A 165 -4.44 13.17 -1.11
CA TRP A 165 -3.39 12.95 -0.13
C TRP A 165 -3.67 11.73 0.72
N PHE A 166 -2.63 11.01 1.11
CA PHE A 166 -2.71 9.87 2.01
C PHE A 166 -1.63 9.97 3.07
N ALA A 167 -2.00 9.63 4.33
CA ALA A 167 -1.03 9.63 5.42
C ALA A 167 0.03 8.55 5.24
N PHE A 168 -0.41 7.30 5.12
CA PHE A 168 0.45 6.12 5.07
C PHE A 168 0.07 5.21 3.92
N ASN A 169 1.06 4.45 3.45
CA ASN A 169 0.83 3.19 2.75
C ASN A 169 1.07 2.03 3.70
N GLU A 170 0.10 1.13 3.84
CA GLU A 170 0.17 -0.10 4.63
C GLU A 170 0.71 0.12 6.06
N PRO A 171 0.01 0.91 6.87
CA PRO A 171 0.52 1.33 8.18
C PRO A 171 0.83 0.16 9.13
N VAL A 172 0.25 -1.03 8.95
CA VAL A 172 0.49 -2.21 9.80
C VAL A 172 1.78 -2.96 9.48
N VAL A 173 2.32 -2.82 8.26
CA VAL A 173 3.34 -3.76 7.74
C VAL A 173 4.71 -3.61 8.39
N VAL A 174 5.25 -2.38 8.49
CA VAL A 174 6.64 -2.16 8.93
C VAL A 174 6.85 -2.70 10.35
N GLN A 175 6.04 -2.27 11.30
CA GLN A 175 6.16 -2.69 12.70
C GLN A 175 5.84 -4.17 12.92
N THR A 176 4.91 -4.74 12.14
CA THR A 176 4.63 -6.18 12.19
C THR A 176 5.89 -6.97 11.81
N ARG A 177 6.52 -6.60 10.70
CA ARG A 177 7.73 -7.29 10.23
C ARG A 177 8.95 -7.05 11.13
N ILE A 178 9.00 -5.96 11.88
CA ILE A 178 10.06 -5.67 12.87
C ILE A 178 9.73 -6.37 14.19
N HIS A 179 8.61 -6.01 14.83
CA HIS A 179 8.34 -6.27 16.24
C HIS A 179 7.58 -7.57 16.52
N LEU A 180 6.91 -8.16 15.53
CA LEU A 180 6.28 -9.48 15.71
C LEU A 180 7.09 -10.57 15.02
N ASP A 181 7.35 -10.43 13.73
CA ASP A 181 7.96 -11.47 12.93
C ASP A 181 9.50 -11.52 13.07
N ALA A 182 10.12 -10.42 13.51
CA ALA A 182 11.58 -10.22 13.52
C ALA A 182 12.23 -10.51 12.14
N LEU A 183 11.52 -10.26 11.05
CA LEU A 183 11.96 -10.53 9.67
C LEU A 183 12.68 -9.35 9.03
N ARG A 184 12.55 -8.16 9.60
CA ARG A 184 13.20 -6.93 9.09
C ARG A 184 14.10 -6.32 10.14
N TYR A 185 15.11 -5.59 9.69
CA TYR A 185 15.99 -4.83 10.57
C TYR A 185 15.18 -3.95 11.54
N PRO A 186 15.51 -3.91 12.84
CA PRO A 186 16.63 -4.50 13.55
C PRO A 186 16.41 -5.93 14.11
N PHE A 187 15.44 -6.68 13.67
CA PHE A 187 15.22 -8.12 13.94
C PHE A 187 14.98 -8.45 15.42
N TYR A 188 14.12 -7.72 16.10
CA TYR A 188 13.73 -8.01 17.48
C TYR A 188 12.22 -8.07 17.67
N GLN A 189 11.75 -8.78 18.69
CA GLN A 189 10.35 -8.90 19.04
C GLN A 189 10.00 -7.99 20.21
N ASP A 190 8.94 -7.18 20.03
CA ASP A 190 8.34 -6.34 21.07
C ASP A 190 6.87 -6.06 20.74
N SER A 191 5.99 -6.86 21.30
CA SER A 191 4.55 -6.76 21.07
C SER A 191 3.94 -5.44 21.59
N LYS A 192 4.55 -4.83 22.64
CA LYS A 192 4.12 -3.51 23.15
C LYS A 192 4.47 -2.40 22.15
N ALA A 193 5.71 -2.39 21.67
CA ALA A 193 6.16 -1.46 20.63
C ALA A 193 5.32 -1.61 19.37
N TRP A 194 5.04 -2.85 18.94
CA TRP A 194 4.15 -3.13 17.81
C TRP A 194 2.78 -2.47 17.97
N MET A 195 2.12 -2.64 19.12
CA MET A 195 0.81 -2.06 19.37
C MET A 195 0.87 -0.53 19.48
N GLN A 196 1.92 0.02 20.12
CA GLN A 196 2.10 1.46 20.22
C GLN A 196 2.29 2.11 18.83
N TRP A 197 3.06 1.48 17.94
CA TRP A 197 3.21 1.95 16.57
C TRP A 197 1.88 1.97 15.81
N ASN A 198 1.10 0.89 15.92
CA ASN A 198 -0.22 0.81 15.27
C ASN A 198 -1.14 1.96 15.72
N TYR A 199 -1.24 2.15 17.04
CA TYR A 199 -2.03 3.24 17.61
C TYR A 199 -1.53 4.62 17.18
N ASN A 200 -0.23 4.85 17.28
CA ASN A 200 0.38 6.13 16.94
C ASN A 200 0.25 6.47 15.45
N LYS A 201 0.31 5.50 14.55
CA LYS A 201 0.04 5.73 13.12
C LYS A 201 -1.43 6.03 12.86
N ALA A 202 -2.36 5.34 13.51
CA ALA A 202 -3.78 5.67 13.42
C ALA A 202 -4.04 7.09 13.94
N LEU A 203 -3.52 7.44 15.12
CA LEU A 203 -3.60 8.79 15.70
C LEU A 203 -3.01 9.84 14.75
N ALA A 204 -1.79 9.62 14.23
CA ALA A 204 -1.15 10.53 13.29
C ALA A 204 -2.02 10.78 12.05
N THR A 205 -2.66 9.75 11.51
CA THR A 205 -3.57 9.86 10.38
C THR A 205 -4.72 10.83 10.65
N ASN A 206 -5.40 10.67 11.80
CA ASN A 206 -6.52 11.54 12.17
C ASN A 206 -6.07 12.95 12.58
N MET A 207 -4.88 13.10 13.20
CA MET A 207 -4.27 14.41 13.46
C MET A 207 -3.95 15.17 12.16
N ILE A 208 -3.42 14.49 11.16
CA ILE A 208 -3.13 15.09 9.84
C ILE A 208 -4.43 15.48 9.14
N MET A 209 -5.50 14.66 9.25
CA MET A 209 -6.81 15.03 8.73
C MET A 209 -7.34 16.30 9.39
N LYS A 210 -7.16 16.46 10.70
CA LYS A 210 -7.49 17.71 11.42
C LYS A 210 -6.72 18.89 10.84
N VAL A 211 -5.39 18.76 10.70
CA VAL A 211 -4.53 19.82 10.12
C VAL A 211 -4.94 20.15 8.68
N TYR A 212 -5.26 19.15 7.88
CA TYR A 212 -5.69 19.34 6.49
C TYR A 212 -6.97 20.14 6.38
N LYS A 213 -7.96 19.85 7.25
CA LYS A 213 -9.24 20.59 7.31
C LYS A 213 -9.04 22.03 7.83
N GLU A 214 -8.44 22.18 9.02
CA GLU A 214 -8.33 23.45 9.73
C GLU A 214 -7.33 24.42 9.07
N GLY A 215 -6.29 23.89 8.44
CA GLY A 215 -5.26 24.68 7.74
C GLY A 215 -5.69 25.24 6.38
N GLY A 216 -6.90 24.89 5.90
CA GLY A 216 -7.39 25.35 4.60
C GLY A 216 -6.65 24.76 3.40
N TYR A 217 -6.02 23.58 3.56
CA TYR A 217 -5.24 22.92 2.49
C TYR A 217 -6.10 22.18 1.49
N ARG A 218 -7.39 22.01 1.77
CA ARG A 218 -8.33 21.33 0.88
C ARG A 218 -8.72 22.24 -0.28
N ILE A 219 -8.29 21.90 -1.48
CA ILE A 219 -8.77 22.52 -2.72
C ILE A 219 -10.06 21.85 -3.21
N ALA A 220 -10.73 22.46 -4.21
CA ALA A 220 -11.97 21.92 -4.77
C ALA A 220 -11.83 20.46 -5.24
N GLY A 221 -12.65 19.58 -4.68
CA GLY A 221 -12.59 18.13 -4.94
C GLY A 221 -11.45 17.40 -4.24
N GLY A 222 -10.66 18.12 -3.42
CA GLY A 222 -9.55 17.53 -2.67
C GLY A 222 -10.01 16.61 -1.54
N LYS A 223 -9.26 15.52 -1.30
CA LYS A 223 -9.53 14.50 -0.29
C LYS A 223 -8.27 14.10 0.44
N PHE A 224 -8.44 13.78 1.72
CA PHE A 224 -7.39 13.17 2.53
C PHE A 224 -7.81 11.78 2.99
N GLY A 225 -6.89 10.83 2.95
CA GLY A 225 -7.12 9.44 3.31
C GLY A 225 -5.89 8.74 3.85
N THR A 226 -5.95 7.42 3.87
CA THR A 226 -4.82 6.52 4.11
C THR A 226 -4.97 5.28 3.25
N ILE A 227 -3.88 4.54 3.02
CA ILE A 227 -3.89 3.32 2.22
C ILE A 227 -3.61 2.14 3.14
N ILE A 228 -4.56 1.22 3.22
CA ILE A 228 -4.52 0.09 4.14
C ILE A 228 -4.39 -1.18 3.31
N ASN A 229 -3.40 -2.03 3.64
CA ASN A 229 -3.42 -3.39 3.12
C ASN A 229 -4.47 -4.19 3.87
N VAL A 230 -5.38 -4.81 3.13
CA VAL A 230 -6.40 -5.67 3.71
C VAL A 230 -6.18 -7.10 3.20
N GLU A 231 -5.88 -7.98 4.13
CA GLU A 231 -5.86 -9.41 3.89
C GLU A 231 -7.15 -9.99 4.48
N THR A 232 -8.16 -10.16 3.64
CA THR A 232 -9.44 -10.70 4.08
C THR A 232 -9.24 -12.11 4.65
N ALA A 233 -9.61 -12.28 5.91
CA ALA A 233 -9.51 -13.56 6.61
C ALA A 233 -10.72 -14.44 6.31
N TYR A 234 -10.49 -15.61 5.71
CA TYR A 234 -11.53 -16.61 5.46
C TYR A 234 -11.36 -17.77 6.43
N PRO A 235 -12.35 -18.04 7.29
CA PRO A 235 -12.28 -19.17 8.22
C PRO A 235 -12.33 -20.50 7.45
N ARG A 236 -11.64 -21.53 7.95
CA ARG A 236 -11.70 -22.88 7.40
C ARG A 236 -13.13 -23.44 7.36
N GLY A 237 -13.94 -23.10 8.34
CA GLY A 237 -15.33 -23.55 8.46
C GLY A 237 -16.11 -22.73 9.47
N ASN A 238 -17.32 -23.17 9.77
CA ASN A 238 -18.26 -22.46 10.64
C ASN A 238 -18.14 -22.84 12.13
N SER A 239 -17.04 -23.50 12.54
CA SER A 239 -16.84 -23.77 13.96
C SER A 239 -16.58 -22.46 14.71
N PRO A 240 -17.04 -22.31 15.99
CA PRO A 240 -16.79 -21.10 16.77
C PRO A 240 -15.30 -20.70 16.83
N ARG A 241 -14.40 -21.69 16.90
CA ARG A 241 -12.94 -21.45 16.90
C ARG A 241 -12.41 -20.92 15.58
N ASP A 242 -12.92 -21.43 14.44
CA ASP A 242 -12.48 -20.97 13.14
C ASP A 242 -13.01 -19.55 12.84
N LEU A 243 -14.25 -19.25 13.29
CA LEU A 243 -14.83 -17.90 13.19
C LEU A 243 -14.09 -16.90 14.07
N GLU A 244 -13.76 -17.27 15.33
CA GLU A 244 -12.94 -16.44 16.22
C GLU A 244 -11.55 -16.18 15.62
N ALA A 245 -10.92 -17.18 15.01
CA ALA A 245 -9.63 -17.03 14.36
C ALA A 245 -9.66 -15.98 13.24
N ALA A 246 -10.69 -16.00 12.39
CA ALA A 246 -10.87 -15.01 11.34
C ALA A 246 -11.17 -13.62 11.91
N ASP A 247 -12.00 -13.51 12.94
CA ASP A 247 -12.30 -12.27 13.65
C ASP A 247 -11.04 -11.64 14.26
N LYS A 248 -10.23 -12.43 14.98
CA LYS A 248 -9.00 -11.92 15.61
C LYS A 248 -7.94 -11.53 14.60
N TYR A 249 -7.80 -12.29 13.49
CA TYR A 249 -6.95 -11.87 12.38
C TYR A 249 -7.39 -10.51 11.86
N ASP A 250 -8.67 -10.37 11.53
CA ASP A 250 -9.23 -9.14 11.00
C ASP A 250 -9.08 -7.96 11.97
N LEU A 251 -9.30 -8.19 13.27
CA LEU A 251 -9.14 -7.17 14.31
C LEU A 251 -7.72 -6.60 14.37
N PHE A 252 -6.71 -7.47 14.39
CA PHE A 252 -5.32 -7.07 14.60
C PHE A 252 -4.62 -6.56 13.34
N TYR A 253 -5.07 -6.92 12.13
CA TYR A 253 -4.39 -6.54 10.90
C TYR A 253 -5.19 -5.58 10.02
N ASN A 254 -6.52 -5.65 10.04
CA ASN A 254 -7.38 -4.84 9.18
C ASN A 254 -8.13 -3.76 9.98
N ARG A 255 -8.97 -4.15 10.95
CA ARG A 255 -9.84 -3.23 11.69
C ARG A 255 -9.08 -2.25 12.57
N ILE A 256 -7.88 -2.60 13.02
CA ILE A 256 -6.99 -1.71 13.77
C ILE A 256 -6.73 -0.37 13.07
N PHE A 257 -6.85 -0.34 11.73
CA PHE A 257 -6.72 0.89 10.92
C PHE A 257 -8.02 1.30 10.23
N LEU A 258 -8.85 0.33 9.79
CA LEU A 258 -10.13 0.67 9.13
C LEU A 258 -11.07 1.39 10.09
N ASP A 259 -11.24 0.90 11.31
CA ASP A 259 -12.20 1.44 12.27
C ASP A 259 -11.87 2.89 12.69
N PRO A 260 -10.65 3.21 13.18
CA PRO A 260 -10.32 4.59 13.53
C PRO A 260 -10.33 5.54 12.33
N ALA A 261 -10.00 5.04 11.13
CA ALA A 261 -10.00 5.85 9.91
C ALA A 261 -11.41 6.22 9.44
N ILE A 262 -12.36 5.28 9.51
CA ILE A 262 -13.69 5.40 8.92
C ILE A 262 -14.76 5.67 9.98
N LEU A 263 -14.74 4.92 11.09
CA LEU A 263 -15.75 4.99 12.14
C LEU A 263 -15.38 5.97 13.27
N GLY A 264 -14.08 6.32 13.38
CA GLY A 264 -13.59 7.21 14.42
C GLY A 264 -13.46 6.57 15.81
N HIS A 265 -13.47 5.25 15.88
CA HIS A 265 -13.31 4.52 17.16
C HIS A 265 -12.75 3.12 16.91
N TYR A 266 -12.25 2.50 17.97
CA TYR A 266 -11.91 1.08 17.98
C TYR A 266 -13.12 0.24 18.41
N GLU A 267 -13.14 -1.05 18.07
CA GLU A 267 -14.17 -1.99 18.48
C GLU A 267 -14.31 -2.04 20.00
N GLU A 268 -15.56 -2.18 20.47
CA GLU A 268 -15.85 -2.37 21.90
C GLU A 268 -15.11 -3.60 22.45
N GLY A 269 -14.47 -3.45 23.62
CA GLY A 269 -13.67 -4.52 24.26
C GLY A 269 -12.25 -4.68 23.70
N PHE A 270 -11.85 -3.96 22.61
CA PHE A 270 -10.50 -4.08 22.06
C PHE A 270 -9.44 -3.69 23.11
N PHE A 271 -9.61 -2.60 23.82
CA PHE A 271 -8.64 -2.16 24.83
C PHE A 271 -8.54 -3.12 26.02
N ASP A 272 -9.66 -3.77 26.39
CA ASP A 272 -9.65 -4.80 27.44
C ASP A 272 -8.92 -6.06 26.97
N LEU A 273 -9.05 -6.42 25.69
CA LEU A 273 -8.26 -7.48 25.09
C LEU A 273 -6.75 -7.16 25.14
N LEU A 274 -6.36 -5.92 24.83
CA LEU A 274 -4.95 -5.50 24.89
C LEU A 274 -4.41 -5.50 26.32
N LYS A 275 -5.22 -5.08 27.33
CA LYS A 275 -4.88 -5.18 28.75
C LYS A 275 -4.67 -6.61 29.19
N LYS A 276 -5.55 -7.52 28.77
CA LYS A 276 -5.44 -8.96 29.08
C LYS A 276 -4.11 -9.54 28.62
N HIS A 277 -3.55 -9.04 27.55
CA HIS A 277 -2.28 -9.50 26.99
C HIS A 277 -1.07 -8.63 27.37
N ASP A 278 -1.25 -7.67 28.28
CA ASP A 278 -0.20 -6.70 28.69
C ASP A 278 0.46 -5.93 27.54
N ILE A 279 -0.32 -5.64 26.48
CA ILE A 279 0.11 -4.88 25.29
C ILE A 279 -0.72 -3.62 25.07
N LEU A 280 -1.45 -3.14 26.09
CA LEU A 280 -2.18 -1.89 25.96
C LEU A 280 -1.20 -0.75 25.71
N MET A 281 -1.44 0.00 24.65
CA MET A 281 -0.68 1.19 24.29
C MET A 281 -0.94 2.35 25.26
N GLU A 282 0.01 3.29 25.30
CA GLU A 282 -0.20 4.59 25.95
C GLU A 282 -1.10 5.47 25.08
N TYR A 283 -2.19 5.98 25.68
CA TYR A 283 -3.14 6.86 25.02
C TYR A 283 -3.76 7.86 26.02
N THR A 284 -4.35 8.91 25.51
CA THR A 284 -5.13 9.89 26.30
C THR A 284 -6.55 9.99 25.76
N GLN A 285 -7.47 10.49 26.57
CA GLN A 285 -8.85 10.74 26.14
C GLN A 285 -8.92 11.77 25.00
N GLU A 286 -8.07 12.81 25.06
CA GLU A 286 -7.96 13.83 24.01
C GLU A 286 -7.56 13.21 22.66
N GLU A 287 -6.63 12.26 22.66
CA GLU A 287 -6.23 11.55 21.44
C GLU A 287 -7.39 10.72 20.85
N LEU A 288 -8.18 10.07 21.68
CA LEU A 288 -9.37 9.35 21.22
C LEU A 288 -10.43 10.31 20.65
N GLU A 289 -10.60 11.50 21.24
CA GLU A 289 -11.48 12.54 20.71
C GLU A 289 -10.98 13.09 19.36
N ILE A 290 -9.65 13.22 19.17
CA ILE A 290 -9.07 13.57 17.87
C ILE A 290 -9.43 12.52 16.82
N ILE A 291 -9.27 11.23 17.13
CA ILE A 291 -9.62 10.12 16.24
C ILE A 291 -11.11 10.19 15.89
N GLN A 292 -11.98 10.34 16.90
CA GLN A 292 -13.42 10.37 16.72
C GLN A 292 -13.91 11.51 15.83
N ASN A 293 -13.34 12.72 16.00
CA ASN A 293 -13.82 13.92 15.32
C ASN A 293 -13.17 14.17 13.95
N ASN A 294 -12.18 13.36 13.55
CA ASN A 294 -11.42 13.57 12.33
C ASN A 294 -11.31 12.31 11.48
N THR A 295 -12.44 11.65 11.24
CA THR A 295 -12.52 10.56 10.26
C THR A 295 -12.16 11.03 8.85
N LEU A 296 -11.67 10.13 8.03
CA LEU A 296 -11.13 10.44 6.71
C LEU A 296 -12.21 10.73 5.68
N ASP A 297 -11.82 11.20 4.49
CA ASP A 297 -12.74 11.42 3.36
C ASP A 297 -12.92 10.15 2.53
N TRP A 298 -11.88 9.34 2.41
CA TRP A 298 -11.85 8.08 1.67
C TRP A 298 -10.68 7.20 2.13
N VAL A 299 -10.65 5.93 1.66
CA VAL A 299 -9.52 5.03 1.89
C VAL A 299 -9.10 4.32 0.61
N GLY A 300 -7.79 4.14 0.45
CA GLY A 300 -7.23 3.21 -0.51
C GLY A 300 -7.04 1.83 0.13
N ILE A 301 -7.32 0.77 -0.61
CA ILE A 301 -7.13 -0.60 -0.17
C ILE A 301 -6.14 -1.31 -1.08
N ASN A 302 -5.01 -1.75 -0.51
CA ASN A 302 -4.12 -2.69 -1.19
C ASN A 302 -4.69 -4.10 -1.01
N LEU A 303 -4.98 -4.78 -2.11
CA LEU A 303 -5.71 -6.03 -2.10
C LEU A 303 -5.10 -7.02 -3.10
N TYR A 304 -4.40 -8.01 -2.59
CA TYR A 304 -3.64 -8.97 -3.41
C TYR A 304 -4.14 -10.41 -3.32
N HIS A 305 -4.39 -10.88 -2.11
CA HIS A 305 -4.76 -12.27 -1.85
C HIS A 305 -5.56 -12.41 -0.55
N PRO A 306 -6.34 -13.49 -0.39
CA PRO A 306 -6.99 -13.81 0.88
C PRO A 306 -6.01 -14.39 1.89
N ASN A 307 -6.36 -14.34 3.16
CA ASN A 307 -5.74 -15.16 4.18
C ASN A 307 -6.72 -16.26 4.65
N ARG A 308 -6.29 -17.53 4.60
CA ARG A 308 -7.08 -18.67 5.02
C ARG A 308 -6.67 -19.06 6.42
N VAL A 309 -7.58 -18.98 7.39
CA VAL A 309 -7.28 -19.21 8.80
C VAL A 309 -8.17 -20.25 9.45
N LYS A 310 -7.68 -20.86 10.51
CA LYS A 310 -8.42 -21.75 11.39
C LYS A 310 -8.03 -21.51 12.84
N GLY A 311 -8.83 -21.92 13.77
CA GLY A 311 -8.51 -21.86 15.20
C GLY A 311 -7.22 -22.62 15.51
N ARG A 312 -6.31 -21.98 16.24
CA ARG A 312 -4.99 -22.55 16.56
C ARG A 312 -5.12 -23.81 17.41
N THR A 313 -4.36 -24.82 17.05
CA THR A 313 -4.33 -26.12 17.73
C THR A 313 -3.00 -26.45 18.37
N THR A 314 -1.95 -25.65 18.09
CA THR A 314 -0.59 -25.85 18.58
C THR A 314 -0.10 -24.63 19.35
N ILE A 315 0.89 -24.82 20.22
CA ILE A 315 1.60 -23.72 20.87
C ILE A 315 2.51 -23.06 19.83
N VAL A 316 2.53 -21.72 19.84
CA VAL A 316 3.36 -20.92 18.95
C VAL A 316 3.96 -19.75 19.73
N HIS A 317 5.12 -19.29 19.34
CA HIS A 317 5.82 -18.16 19.99
C HIS A 317 5.86 -18.27 21.52
N PRO A 318 6.39 -19.40 22.10
CA PRO A 318 6.31 -19.65 23.53
C PRO A 318 7.05 -18.61 24.38
N GLU A 319 8.03 -17.91 23.78
CA GLU A 319 8.82 -16.88 24.45
C GLU A 319 8.21 -15.46 24.28
N ALA A 320 7.22 -15.28 23.41
CA ALA A 320 6.59 -13.99 23.21
C ALA A 320 5.52 -13.73 24.26
N PRO A 321 5.46 -12.54 24.88
CA PRO A 321 4.37 -12.20 25.80
C PRO A 321 3.03 -12.16 25.09
N PHE A 322 3.00 -11.79 23.84
CA PHE A 322 1.84 -11.81 22.96
C PHE A 322 2.24 -11.92 21.49
N HIS A 323 1.42 -12.63 20.71
CA HIS A 323 1.43 -12.63 19.26
C HIS A 323 0.00 -12.87 18.75
N PRO A 324 -0.48 -12.19 17.70
CA PRO A 324 -1.83 -12.44 17.13
C PRO A 324 -2.06 -13.90 16.74
N ASP A 325 -1.01 -14.62 16.33
CA ASP A 325 -1.03 -16.06 16.03
C ASP A 325 -1.48 -16.93 17.20
N PHE A 326 -1.61 -16.41 18.43
CA PHE A 326 -2.20 -17.17 19.55
C PHE A 326 -3.64 -17.56 19.26
N TYR A 327 -4.34 -16.82 18.41
CA TYR A 327 -5.74 -17.03 18.07
C TYR A 327 -5.96 -17.84 16.82
N TYR A 328 -5.05 -17.78 15.85
CA TYR A 328 -5.23 -18.42 14.55
C TYR A 328 -3.97 -19.12 14.07
N GLU A 329 -4.14 -20.00 13.11
CA GLU A 329 -3.07 -20.51 12.26
C GLU A 329 -3.52 -20.52 10.81
N GLU A 330 -2.59 -20.33 9.87
CA GLU A 330 -2.88 -20.42 8.47
C GLU A 330 -3.32 -21.85 8.10
N PHE A 331 -4.21 -21.92 7.14
CA PHE A 331 -4.75 -23.17 6.67
C PHE A 331 -4.61 -23.27 5.14
N ASN A 332 -4.02 -24.36 4.69
CA ASN A 332 -3.83 -24.60 3.28
C ASN A 332 -5.10 -25.24 2.67
N MET A 333 -5.95 -24.42 2.05
CA MET A 333 -7.19 -24.87 1.41
C MET A 333 -6.87 -25.75 0.19
N PRO A 334 -7.38 -26.99 0.09
CA PRO A 334 -7.19 -27.81 -1.09
C PRO A 334 -7.80 -27.19 -2.35
N GLY A 335 -7.08 -27.33 -3.47
CA GLY A 335 -7.57 -26.89 -4.79
C GLY A 335 -7.48 -25.38 -5.07
N LYS A 336 -6.93 -24.56 -4.16
CA LYS A 336 -6.72 -23.13 -4.41
C LYS A 336 -5.74 -22.89 -5.57
N LYS A 337 -6.02 -21.89 -6.41
CA LYS A 337 -5.12 -21.46 -7.49
C LYS A 337 -4.00 -20.60 -6.87
N MET A 338 -2.75 -20.98 -7.14
CA MET A 338 -1.58 -20.29 -6.57
C MET A 338 -0.79 -19.56 -7.63
N ASN A 339 -0.28 -18.39 -7.31
CA ASN A 339 0.86 -17.81 -7.99
C ASN A 339 2.14 -18.52 -7.51
N PRO A 340 2.78 -19.35 -8.34
CA PRO A 340 3.93 -20.17 -7.91
C PRO A 340 5.17 -19.32 -7.63
N HIS A 341 5.26 -18.10 -8.17
CA HIS A 341 6.40 -17.21 -8.04
C HIS A 341 6.42 -16.46 -6.71
N ARG A 342 5.22 -16.12 -6.17
CA ARG A 342 5.08 -15.34 -4.95
C ARG A 342 4.51 -16.13 -3.78
N GLY A 343 3.90 -17.29 -4.06
CA GLY A 343 3.24 -18.11 -3.05
C GLY A 343 1.89 -17.57 -2.58
N TRP A 344 1.30 -16.65 -3.31
CA TRP A 344 0.00 -16.06 -3.01
C TRP A 344 -1.14 -16.77 -3.74
N GLU A 345 -2.26 -16.90 -3.08
CA GLU A 345 -3.48 -17.42 -3.69
C GLU A 345 -4.04 -16.41 -4.70
N ILE A 346 -4.40 -16.88 -5.89
CA ILE A 346 -5.13 -16.09 -6.89
C ILE A 346 -6.61 -16.32 -6.64
N TYR A 347 -7.28 -15.34 -6.02
CA TYR A 347 -8.69 -15.40 -5.62
C TYR A 347 -9.41 -14.09 -5.96
N PRO A 348 -9.85 -13.91 -7.21
CA PRO A 348 -10.42 -12.64 -7.67
C PRO A 348 -11.69 -12.20 -6.94
N GLN A 349 -12.47 -13.15 -6.40
CA GLN A 349 -13.67 -12.85 -5.63
C GLN A 349 -13.40 -11.96 -4.41
N ILE A 350 -12.17 -11.90 -3.90
CA ILE A 350 -11.78 -11.00 -2.80
C ILE A 350 -12.15 -9.54 -3.09
N MET A 351 -12.15 -9.14 -4.36
CA MET A 351 -12.52 -7.79 -4.81
C MET A 351 -14.00 -7.50 -4.56
N TYR A 352 -14.87 -8.47 -4.84
CA TYR A 352 -16.30 -8.37 -4.57
C TYR A 352 -16.56 -8.38 -3.06
N ASP A 353 -15.94 -9.31 -2.34
CA ASP A 353 -16.12 -9.44 -0.90
C ASP A 353 -15.72 -8.14 -0.18
N MET A 354 -14.60 -7.51 -0.60
CA MET A 354 -14.19 -6.20 -0.08
C MET A 354 -15.16 -5.09 -0.46
N ALA A 355 -15.67 -5.08 -1.69
CA ALA A 355 -16.67 -4.10 -2.11
C ALA A 355 -17.96 -4.19 -1.30
N MET A 356 -18.41 -5.40 -0.99
CA MET A 356 -19.58 -5.63 -0.15
C MET A 356 -19.31 -5.31 1.32
N ARG A 357 -18.11 -5.58 1.82
CA ARG A 357 -17.66 -5.18 3.16
C ARG A 357 -17.73 -3.66 3.34
N MET A 358 -17.15 -2.90 2.42
CA MET A 358 -17.19 -1.43 2.47
C MET A 358 -18.62 -0.90 2.43
N LYS A 359 -19.48 -1.53 1.63
CA LYS A 359 -20.88 -1.16 1.53
C LYS A 359 -21.67 -1.46 2.82
N ASN A 360 -21.51 -2.65 3.38
CA ASN A 360 -22.39 -3.15 4.44
C ASN A 360 -21.88 -2.78 5.85
N ASP A 361 -20.55 -2.91 6.08
CA ASP A 361 -19.97 -2.78 7.43
C ASP A 361 -19.43 -1.36 7.68
N TYR A 362 -19.08 -0.62 6.60
CA TYR A 362 -18.52 0.73 6.67
C TYR A 362 -19.42 1.79 6.01
N HIS A 363 -20.74 1.64 6.09
CA HIS A 363 -21.73 2.64 5.65
C HIS A 363 -21.57 3.10 4.20
N ASN A 364 -21.11 2.21 3.33
CA ASN A 364 -20.78 2.50 1.93
C ASN A 364 -19.76 3.65 1.77
N PHE A 365 -18.78 3.67 2.67
CA PHE A 365 -17.70 4.66 2.68
C PHE A 365 -16.97 4.69 1.33
N GLU A 366 -16.50 5.85 0.94
CA GLU A 366 -15.80 6.00 -0.34
C GLU A 366 -14.41 5.35 -0.27
N TRP A 367 -14.10 4.54 -1.28
CA TRP A 367 -12.84 3.79 -1.33
C TRP A 367 -12.38 3.51 -2.76
N PHE A 368 -11.18 3.00 -2.92
CA PHE A 368 -10.65 2.50 -4.19
C PHE A 368 -9.62 1.39 -3.96
N VAL A 369 -9.39 0.55 -4.98
CA VAL A 369 -8.26 -0.40 -4.96
C VAL A 369 -6.99 0.39 -5.26
N ALA A 370 -6.13 0.54 -4.24
CA ALA A 370 -4.92 1.36 -4.33
C ALA A 370 -3.71 0.57 -4.83
N GLU A 371 -3.73 -0.75 -4.65
CA GLU A 371 -2.77 -1.68 -5.24
C GLU A 371 -3.41 -3.05 -5.45
N SER A 372 -3.17 -3.63 -6.61
CA SER A 372 -3.41 -5.04 -6.92
C SER A 372 -2.50 -5.46 -8.07
N GLY A 373 -1.97 -6.67 -8.03
CA GLY A 373 -1.06 -7.13 -9.07
C GLY A 373 -0.51 -8.52 -8.82
N MET A 374 0.10 -9.10 -9.84
CA MET A 374 0.71 -10.43 -9.80
C MET A 374 2.21 -10.35 -10.07
N GLY A 375 3.02 -10.64 -9.06
CA GLY A 375 4.48 -10.67 -9.22
C GLY A 375 4.97 -11.99 -9.83
N VAL A 376 5.77 -11.90 -10.88
CA VAL A 376 6.31 -13.07 -11.60
C VAL A 376 7.83 -13.00 -11.67
N GLU A 377 8.48 -14.16 -11.55
CA GLU A 377 9.93 -14.29 -11.63
C GLU A 377 10.38 -14.60 -13.07
N ASN A 378 11.58 -14.13 -13.41
CA ASN A 378 12.25 -14.51 -14.64
C ASN A 378 11.43 -14.22 -15.91
N GLU A 379 10.79 -13.05 -15.98
CA GLU A 379 9.91 -12.65 -17.11
C GLU A 379 10.63 -12.59 -18.47
N LYS A 380 11.98 -12.50 -18.49
CA LYS A 380 12.76 -12.54 -19.76
C LYS A 380 12.43 -13.76 -20.61
N GLN A 381 12.03 -14.89 -20.02
CA GLN A 381 11.61 -16.10 -20.75
C GLN A 381 10.36 -15.92 -21.60
N TYR A 382 9.54 -14.91 -21.32
CA TYR A 382 8.31 -14.61 -22.03
C TYR A 382 8.48 -13.54 -23.12
N LYS A 383 9.72 -13.13 -23.44
CA LYS A 383 9.98 -12.17 -24.51
C LYS A 383 9.68 -12.78 -25.87
N ASN A 384 8.94 -12.03 -26.70
CA ASN A 384 8.77 -12.37 -28.12
C ASN A 384 10.00 -11.91 -28.95
N GLU A 385 9.95 -12.10 -30.27
CA GLU A 385 11.04 -11.74 -31.21
C GLU A 385 11.38 -10.24 -31.20
N SER A 386 10.43 -9.35 -30.87
CA SER A 386 10.66 -7.93 -30.72
C SER A 386 11.25 -7.55 -29.35
N GLY A 387 11.40 -8.52 -28.44
CA GLY A 387 11.88 -8.34 -27.08
C GLY A 387 10.83 -7.83 -26.09
N MET A 388 9.55 -7.76 -26.46
CA MET A 388 8.45 -7.38 -25.58
C MET A 388 8.01 -8.59 -24.74
N ILE A 389 7.85 -8.40 -23.44
CA ILE A 389 7.33 -9.42 -22.52
C ILE A 389 5.86 -9.68 -22.82
N GLN A 390 5.52 -10.95 -23.05
CA GLN A 390 4.17 -11.45 -23.28
C GLN A 390 3.57 -11.91 -21.94
N ASP A 391 3.16 -10.98 -21.12
CA ASP A 391 2.66 -11.22 -19.76
C ASP A 391 1.14 -11.48 -19.73
N ASP A 392 0.69 -12.51 -20.49
CA ASP A 392 -0.71 -12.93 -20.54
C ASP A 392 -1.29 -13.29 -19.17
N TYR A 393 -0.44 -13.77 -18.25
CA TYR A 393 -0.80 -14.02 -16.85
C TYR A 393 -1.23 -12.75 -16.11
N SER A 394 -0.61 -11.59 -16.41
CA SER A 394 -1.02 -10.29 -15.86
C SER A 394 -2.36 -9.84 -16.44
N ILE A 395 -2.56 -10.06 -17.74
CA ILE A 395 -3.85 -9.75 -18.42
C ILE A 395 -4.99 -10.56 -17.81
N GLU A 396 -4.78 -11.88 -17.63
CA GLU A 396 -5.77 -12.76 -16.97
C GLU A 396 -6.07 -12.28 -15.55
N PHE A 397 -5.02 -11.99 -14.74
CA PHE A 397 -5.17 -11.50 -13.38
C PHE A 397 -5.98 -10.20 -13.31
N ILE A 398 -5.60 -9.19 -14.11
CA ILE A 398 -6.29 -7.90 -14.16
C ILE A 398 -7.76 -8.07 -14.56
N SER A 399 -8.03 -8.86 -15.59
CA SER A 399 -9.38 -9.07 -16.10
C SER A 399 -10.30 -9.69 -15.06
N MET A 400 -9.84 -10.74 -14.38
CA MET A 400 -10.62 -11.43 -13.35
C MET A 400 -10.88 -10.54 -12.12
N HIS A 401 -9.87 -9.82 -11.65
CA HIS A 401 -10.02 -8.97 -10.46
C HIS A 401 -10.92 -7.77 -10.75
N LEU A 402 -10.79 -7.14 -11.93
CA LEU A 402 -11.68 -6.07 -12.34
C LEU A 402 -13.14 -6.55 -12.52
N ASP A 403 -13.38 -7.73 -13.09
CA ASP A 403 -14.75 -8.25 -13.24
C ASP A 403 -15.43 -8.41 -11.88
N TRP A 404 -14.73 -9.01 -10.90
CA TRP A 404 -15.28 -9.20 -9.55
C TRP A 404 -15.47 -7.87 -8.82
N LEU A 405 -14.55 -6.91 -8.96
CA LEU A 405 -14.72 -5.57 -8.38
C LEU A 405 -15.95 -4.87 -8.93
N LEU A 406 -16.11 -4.90 -10.27
CA LEU A 406 -17.19 -4.20 -10.95
C LEU A 406 -18.56 -4.83 -10.70
N ARG A 407 -18.65 -6.11 -10.33
CA ARG A 407 -19.88 -6.72 -9.78
C ARG A 407 -20.28 -6.00 -8.49
N GLY A 408 -19.38 -5.84 -7.53
CA GLY A 408 -19.66 -5.11 -6.29
C GLY A 408 -20.01 -3.64 -6.52
N VAL A 409 -19.36 -2.98 -7.47
CA VAL A 409 -19.71 -1.61 -7.88
C VAL A 409 -21.11 -1.54 -8.46
N THR A 410 -21.48 -2.50 -9.32
CA THR A 410 -22.83 -2.59 -9.90
C THR A 410 -23.89 -2.81 -8.83
N GLU A 411 -23.57 -3.53 -7.76
CA GLU A 411 -24.43 -3.70 -6.59
C GLU A 411 -24.44 -2.50 -5.63
N GLY A 412 -23.74 -1.41 -5.98
CA GLY A 412 -23.82 -0.12 -5.32
C GLY A 412 -22.69 0.17 -4.32
N SER A 413 -21.58 -0.58 -4.32
CA SER A 413 -20.38 -0.21 -3.56
C SER A 413 -19.76 1.08 -4.09
N ASN A 414 -19.40 1.99 -3.19
CA ASN A 414 -18.86 3.31 -3.52
C ASN A 414 -17.36 3.30 -3.88
N CYS A 415 -16.95 2.30 -4.65
CA CYS A 415 -15.58 2.18 -5.15
C CYS A 415 -15.32 3.15 -6.31
N LYS A 416 -14.21 3.91 -6.24
CA LYS A 416 -13.89 4.98 -7.19
C LYS A 416 -12.79 4.63 -8.19
N GLY A 417 -12.09 3.52 -8.03
CA GLY A 417 -10.98 3.23 -8.92
C GLY A 417 -10.27 1.91 -8.66
N TYR A 418 -9.38 1.61 -9.60
CA TYR A 418 -8.49 0.46 -9.54
C TYR A 418 -7.10 0.87 -10.01
N MET A 419 -6.10 0.68 -9.15
CA MET A 419 -4.70 0.92 -9.45
C MET A 419 -3.91 -0.37 -9.44
N LEU A 420 -3.05 -0.51 -10.43
CA LEU A 420 -2.12 -1.63 -10.51
C LEU A 420 -0.89 -1.38 -9.64
N TRP A 421 -0.44 -2.39 -8.94
CA TRP A 421 0.91 -2.51 -8.47
C TRP A 421 1.68 -3.39 -9.47
N ALA A 422 2.57 -2.76 -10.28
CA ALA A 422 3.03 -1.39 -10.23
C ALA A 422 3.09 -0.78 -11.64
N PHE A 423 3.41 0.52 -11.73
CA PHE A 423 3.66 1.12 -13.04
C PHE A 423 4.89 0.54 -13.71
N THR A 424 6.06 0.63 -13.07
CA THR A 424 7.29 -0.05 -13.50
C THR A 424 7.61 -1.24 -12.60
N ASP A 425 8.36 -2.20 -13.09
CA ASP A 425 9.09 -3.12 -12.21
C ASP A 425 9.90 -2.29 -11.21
N ASN A 426 9.82 -2.60 -9.93
CA ASN A 426 10.46 -1.80 -8.88
C ASN A 426 11.13 -2.67 -7.81
N VAL A 427 11.81 -2.01 -6.88
CA VAL A 427 12.49 -2.66 -5.77
C VAL A 427 11.48 -3.04 -4.69
N SER A 428 11.50 -4.30 -4.24
CA SER A 428 10.79 -4.74 -3.03
C SER A 428 11.77 -5.12 -1.93
N PRO A 429 11.40 -4.99 -0.63
CA PRO A 429 12.28 -5.42 0.45
C PRO A 429 12.70 -6.89 0.29
N MET A 430 13.98 -7.18 0.40
CA MET A 430 14.65 -8.48 0.17
C MET A 430 14.45 -9.08 -1.24
N ASN A 431 13.25 -9.09 -1.78
CA ASN A 431 12.99 -9.59 -3.13
C ASN A 431 13.64 -8.73 -4.23
N ALA A 432 13.94 -7.47 -3.93
CA ALA A 432 14.47 -6.53 -4.92
C ALA A 432 13.63 -6.59 -6.22
N PHE A 433 14.26 -6.96 -7.33
CA PHE A 433 13.59 -7.13 -8.62
C PHE A 433 13.27 -8.59 -8.97
N LYS A 434 13.26 -9.50 -7.99
CA LYS A 434 12.98 -10.92 -8.24
C LYS A 434 11.57 -11.13 -8.81
N ASN A 435 10.57 -10.55 -8.13
CA ASN A 435 9.19 -10.57 -8.59
C ASN A 435 8.86 -9.28 -9.33
N ARG A 436 8.46 -9.40 -10.57
CA ARG A 436 8.14 -8.28 -11.46
C ARG A 436 6.63 -8.07 -11.50
N TYR A 437 6.19 -6.83 -11.33
CA TYR A 437 4.78 -6.43 -11.26
C TYR A 437 4.40 -5.36 -12.29
N GLY A 438 5.40 -4.72 -12.88
CA GLY A 438 5.20 -3.51 -13.67
C GLY A 438 4.48 -3.75 -14.99
N LEU A 439 3.74 -2.73 -15.44
CA LEU A 439 3.32 -2.60 -16.84
C LEU A 439 4.52 -2.27 -17.75
N VAL A 440 5.57 -1.72 -17.16
CA VAL A 440 6.81 -1.36 -17.84
C VAL A 440 7.95 -2.21 -17.28
N GLU A 441 8.61 -2.95 -18.17
CA GLU A 441 9.86 -3.65 -17.86
C GLU A 441 10.96 -2.65 -17.54
N ILE A 442 11.75 -2.92 -16.48
CA ILE A 442 13.02 -2.24 -16.19
C ILE A 442 14.16 -3.20 -16.49
N ASP A 443 14.95 -2.89 -17.50
CA ASP A 443 16.13 -3.70 -17.85
C ASP A 443 17.30 -3.37 -16.92
N LEU A 444 17.63 -4.29 -16.02
CA LEU A 444 18.69 -4.11 -15.02
C LEU A 444 20.09 -4.20 -15.62
N GLU A 445 20.23 -4.79 -16.79
CA GLU A 445 21.50 -5.01 -17.49
C GLU A 445 21.80 -3.89 -18.51
N ASP A 446 20.74 -3.16 -18.93
CA ASP A 446 20.85 -2.06 -19.89
C ASP A 446 20.33 -0.74 -19.27
N ASN A 447 21.13 -0.18 -18.38
CA ASN A 447 20.94 1.18 -17.81
C ASN A 447 19.50 1.53 -17.40
N ARG A 448 18.75 0.56 -16.86
CA ARG A 448 17.33 0.74 -16.47
C ARG A 448 16.43 1.16 -17.65
N ASN A 449 16.73 0.76 -18.87
CA ASN A 449 15.87 1.05 -20.01
C ASN A 449 14.45 0.51 -19.79
N ARG A 450 13.47 1.28 -20.31
CA ARG A 450 12.04 1.02 -20.17
C ARG A 450 11.49 0.38 -21.43
N ARG A 451 10.58 -0.58 -21.24
CA ARG A 451 9.78 -1.16 -22.34
C ARG A 451 8.41 -1.53 -21.85
N LEU A 452 7.37 -1.12 -22.58
CA LEU A 452 6.00 -1.54 -22.29
C LEU A 452 5.86 -3.05 -22.47
N LYS A 453 5.19 -3.72 -21.50
CA LYS A 453 4.80 -5.12 -21.58
C LYS A 453 3.45 -5.25 -22.33
N LYS A 454 3.07 -6.45 -22.70
CA LYS A 454 1.79 -6.71 -23.38
C LYS A 454 0.59 -6.25 -22.55
N SER A 455 0.63 -6.44 -21.23
CA SER A 455 -0.40 -5.99 -20.29
C SER A 455 -0.62 -4.47 -20.30
N ALA A 456 0.41 -3.67 -20.61
CA ALA A 456 0.27 -2.22 -20.74
C ALA A 456 -0.68 -1.84 -21.89
N TYR A 457 -0.58 -2.53 -23.03
CA TYR A 457 -1.47 -2.30 -24.17
C TYR A 457 -2.89 -2.78 -23.90
N PHE A 458 -3.04 -3.89 -23.18
CA PHE A 458 -4.35 -4.33 -22.71
C PHE A 458 -4.99 -3.32 -21.75
N TYR A 459 -4.19 -2.78 -20.79
CA TYR A 459 -4.69 -1.77 -19.86
C TYR A 459 -5.08 -0.47 -20.56
N LYS A 460 -4.30 -0.06 -21.57
CA LYS A 460 -4.64 1.04 -22.47
C LYS A 460 -5.99 0.83 -23.14
N GLU A 461 -6.23 -0.36 -23.68
CA GLU A 461 -7.50 -0.70 -24.32
C GLU A 461 -8.70 -0.59 -23.36
N ILE A 462 -8.54 -1.06 -22.10
CA ILE A 462 -9.55 -0.90 -21.05
C ILE A 462 -9.85 0.58 -20.79
N ILE A 463 -8.81 1.39 -20.67
CA ILE A 463 -8.94 2.83 -20.37
C ILE A 463 -9.68 3.55 -21.52
N GLU A 464 -9.28 3.30 -22.76
CA GLU A 464 -9.85 3.93 -23.96
C GLU A 464 -11.30 3.51 -24.20
N LYS A 465 -11.59 2.20 -24.13
CA LYS A 465 -12.92 1.66 -24.39
C LYS A 465 -13.88 1.73 -23.22
N ARG A 466 -13.35 1.96 -22.00
CA ARG A 466 -14.10 1.84 -20.74
C ARG A 466 -14.84 0.50 -20.62
N SER A 467 -14.25 -0.55 -21.21
CA SER A 467 -14.78 -1.92 -21.20
C SER A 467 -13.71 -2.91 -21.64
N PHE A 468 -13.91 -4.17 -21.28
CA PHE A 468 -13.09 -5.28 -21.73
C PHE A 468 -13.93 -6.55 -21.87
N GLU A 469 -13.40 -7.54 -22.60
CA GLU A 469 -14.02 -8.86 -22.73
C GLU A 469 -13.33 -9.86 -21.82
N ILE A 470 -14.10 -10.71 -21.16
CA ILE A 470 -13.62 -11.82 -20.36
C ILE A 470 -14.32 -13.11 -20.77
N GLU A 471 -13.59 -14.21 -20.81
CA GLU A 471 -14.18 -15.53 -20.98
C GLU A 471 -14.82 -15.98 -19.65
N THR A 472 -16.11 -16.30 -19.70
CA THR A 472 -16.83 -16.83 -18.54
C THR A 472 -16.89 -18.34 -18.64
N ASP A 473 -16.04 -19.04 -17.91
CA ASP A 473 -16.30 -20.42 -17.54
C ASP A 473 -17.11 -20.41 -16.24
N GLU A 474 -18.42 -20.63 -16.33
CA GLU A 474 -19.30 -20.70 -15.15
C GLU A 474 -18.89 -21.81 -14.16
N GLU A 475 -18.03 -22.75 -14.58
CA GLU A 475 -17.56 -23.87 -13.75
C GLU A 475 -16.31 -23.56 -12.93
N VAL A 476 -15.55 -22.49 -13.21
CA VAL A 476 -14.29 -22.16 -12.52
C VAL A 476 -14.52 -21.49 -11.15
N TYR A 477 -15.74 -21.05 -10.87
CA TYR A 477 -16.06 -20.20 -9.71
C TYR A 477 -17.15 -20.77 -8.80
N LYS A 478 -17.46 -22.06 -8.93
CA LYS A 478 -18.26 -22.82 -7.96
C LYS A 478 -17.34 -23.68 -7.06
#